data_d54d0ecdd2b599d3e46a31cc815b35fa
#
_entry.id   d54d0ecdd2b599d3e46a31cc815b35fa
#
_cell.length_a   1.000
_cell.length_b   1.000
_cell.length_c   1.000
_cell.angle_alpha   90.00
_cell.angle_beta   90.00
_cell.angle_gamma   90.00
#
_symmetry.space_group_name_H-M   'P 1'
#
loop_
_entity.id
_entity.type
_entity.pdbx_description
1 polymer ?
#
loop_
_entity_poly.entity_id
_entity_poly.type
_entity_poly.pdbx_seq_one_letter_code
_entity_poly.pdbx_strand_id
1 'polypeptide(L)'
;MNIKGSVYSQGKGVPNVVVSDGETVTTTDENGIYYLSSNKTNGFVFVSIPSNYEVAVTNSIPQFYKPISSSKEKIDLVDFELIPANNENHVVAFLADMHIANRNDDIAQFRNGFVNDINTLANQVKGQNKKFYAITVGDQTWDLYWYSNNFGLREFKNLIKDFNFPIFHAMGNHDNDPYVANDFLSEKPFRENFGPTYYSFNLGKVHYIVLDNIIYINTGGGLGIIGSRNYNATLTQNQIDWLKADLATITDKSTPIVVVMHIPLHNVPNVNNVYSSRLTNYNAFMSALSGFENVKVVSGHTHYNYRILPNNSTNTNVTEYNIAAICATWWWTGRSGYADNHISKDGSPGGYGVMENSGKDLRFYYKSIGFDKNYQFRAYDLNKVHITADAFAPNANATYKSQVAEYAGEYAVVNDKNQILINVWGYQPNWKITVKENGNNLTVSRVNKKDPLHIISYELKRLNANAAPTSDFVTNNTSHLFLVTASSLHRP
;
A
#
# COMPACT_ATOMS: atom_id res chain seq x y z
N MET A 1 9.92 4.05 36.65
CA MET A 1 8.70 3.91 35.82
C MET A 1 7.98 5.23 35.83
N ASN A 2 7.67 5.78 34.66
CA ASN A 2 7.09 7.12 34.53
C ASN A 2 5.82 7.12 33.66
N ILE A 3 5.34 5.93 33.24
CA ILE A 3 4.01 5.73 32.66
C ILE A 3 3.38 4.56 33.39
N LYS A 4 2.13 4.68 33.78
CA LYS A 4 1.32 3.60 34.34
C LYS A 4 -0.13 3.77 33.93
N GLY A 5 -0.89 2.70 33.96
CA GLY A 5 -2.32 2.74 33.65
C GLY A 5 -2.96 1.38 33.73
N SER A 6 -4.18 1.31 33.26
CA SER A 6 -4.97 0.10 33.17
C SER A 6 -5.48 -0.13 31.76
N VAL A 7 -5.60 -1.40 31.39
CA VAL A 7 -6.36 -1.83 30.21
C VAL A 7 -7.56 -2.61 30.73
N TYR A 8 -8.75 -2.16 30.39
CA TYR A 8 -9.98 -2.73 30.93
C TYR A 8 -11.05 -2.92 29.85
N SER A 9 -11.98 -3.80 30.11
CA SER A 9 -13.17 -4.00 29.29
C SER A 9 -14.36 -4.24 30.19
N GLN A 10 -15.46 -3.53 29.95
CA GLN A 10 -16.71 -3.62 30.72
C GLN A 10 -16.46 -3.47 32.26
N GLY A 11 -15.55 -2.56 32.63
CA GLY A 11 -15.20 -2.27 34.01
C GLY A 11 -14.28 -3.31 34.67
N LYS A 12 -13.76 -4.31 33.95
CA LYS A 12 -12.82 -5.32 34.45
C LYS A 12 -11.48 -5.19 33.76
N GLY A 13 -10.39 -5.32 34.51
CA GLY A 13 -9.05 -5.36 33.95
C GLY A 13 -8.85 -6.53 32.99
N VAL A 14 -8.12 -6.30 31.90
CA VAL A 14 -7.78 -7.32 30.91
C VAL A 14 -6.30 -7.67 31.05
N PRO A 15 -5.96 -8.90 31.44
CA PRO A 15 -4.57 -9.32 31.63
C PRO A 15 -3.86 -9.62 30.32
N ASN A 16 -2.51 -9.63 30.36
CA ASN A 16 -1.62 -9.99 29.25
C ASN A 16 -1.79 -9.13 27.98
N VAL A 17 -2.30 -7.92 28.11
CA VAL A 17 -2.39 -6.98 27.00
C VAL A 17 -1.04 -6.28 26.82
N VAL A 18 -0.51 -6.32 25.62
CA VAL A 18 0.75 -5.66 25.25
C VAL A 18 0.54 -4.15 25.18
N VAL A 19 1.39 -3.40 25.86
CA VAL A 19 1.42 -1.93 25.87
C VAL A 19 2.84 -1.45 25.56
N SER A 20 2.98 -0.43 24.76
CA SER A 20 4.27 0.10 24.31
C SER A 20 4.26 1.60 24.11
N ASP A 21 5.45 2.23 24.19
CA ASP A 21 5.72 3.61 23.78
C ASP A 21 6.49 3.69 22.42
N GLY A 22 6.65 2.54 21.75
CA GLY A 22 7.44 2.40 20.54
C GLY A 22 8.93 2.11 20.79
N GLU A 23 9.41 2.13 22.04
CA GLU A 23 10.77 1.72 22.41
C GLU A 23 10.70 0.53 23.39
N THR A 24 9.91 0.65 24.42
CA THR A 24 9.73 -0.34 25.47
C THR A 24 8.40 -1.07 25.29
N VAL A 25 8.39 -2.38 25.53
CA VAL A 25 7.20 -3.23 25.51
C VAL A 25 6.98 -3.81 26.91
N THR A 26 5.73 -3.77 27.37
CA THR A 26 5.30 -4.38 28.64
C THR A 26 3.95 -5.07 28.45
N THR A 27 3.48 -5.80 29.45
CA THR A 27 2.15 -6.42 29.47
C THR A 27 1.40 -6.06 30.75
N THR A 28 0.07 -6.06 30.68
CA THR A 28 -0.77 -5.91 31.86
C THR A 28 -0.72 -7.13 32.77
N ASP A 29 -0.81 -6.91 34.10
CA ASP A 29 -0.95 -7.93 35.11
C ASP A 29 -2.36 -8.55 35.17
N GLU A 30 -2.62 -9.41 36.17
CA GLU A 30 -3.93 -10.06 36.36
C GLU A 30 -5.09 -9.08 36.58
N ASN A 31 -4.81 -7.88 37.05
CA ASN A 31 -5.79 -6.81 37.24
C ASN A 31 -5.89 -5.84 36.09
N GLY A 32 -5.18 -6.11 34.96
CA GLY A 32 -5.13 -5.24 33.79
C GLY A 32 -4.23 -4.01 33.99
N ILE A 33 -3.37 -3.98 35.01
CA ILE A 33 -2.51 -2.83 35.31
C ILE A 33 -1.15 -3.02 34.63
N TYR A 34 -0.60 -1.93 34.08
CA TYR A 34 0.73 -1.94 33.49
C TYR A 34 1.61 -0.80 34.00
N TYR A 35 2.90 -1.02 33.92
CA TYR A 35 3.94 -0.05 34.22
C TYR A 35 4.97 -0.04 33.11
N LEU A 36 5.38 1.16 32.67
CA LEU A 36 6.37 1.34 31.62
C LEU A 36 7.42 2.37 32.05
N SER A 37 8.68 2.09 31.76
CA SER A 37 9.78 3.05 31.85
C SER A 37 10.06 3.57 30.46
N SER A 38 9.76 4.85 30.19
CA SER A 38 9.80 5.46 28.87
C SER A 38 10.80 6.60 28.81
N ASN A 39 11.51 6.71 27.71
CA ASN A 39 12.24 7.93 27.33
C ASN A 39 11.31 9.03 26.81
N LYS A 40 10.05 8.68 26.50
CA LYS A 40 9.03 9.58 25.95
C LYS A 40 9.40 10.21 24.61
N THR A 41 10.27 9.57 23.86
CA THR A 41 10.81 10.04 22.59
C THR A 41 9.69 10.19 21.55
N ASN A 42 8.82 9.17 21.41
CA ASN A 42 7.77 9.13 20.40
C ASN A 42 6.52 9.92 20.79
N GLY A 43 6.38 10.33 22.05
CA GLY A 43 5.27 11.14 22.53
C GLY A 43 3.94 10.42 22.68
N PHE A 44 3.91 9.09 22.54
CA PHE A 44 2.72 8.25 22.67
C PHE A 44 2.95 7.04 23.55
N VAL A 45 1.84 6.54 24.09
CA VAL A 45 1.71 5.16 24.54
C VAL A 45 0.57 4.53 23.76
N PHE A 46 0.69 3.29 23.37
CA PHE A 46 -0.33 2.55 22.62
C PHE A 46 -0.52 1.13 23.15
N VAL A 47 -1.70 0.60 22.96
CA VAL A 47 -2.05 -0.78 23.23
C VAL A 47 -2.03 -1.58 21.93
N SER A 48 -1.32 -2.72 21.93
CA SER A 48 -1.50 -3.72 20.88
C SER A 48 -2.84 -4.42 21.12
N ILE A 49 -3.88 -4.00 20.36
CA ILE A 49 -5.25 -4.50 20.58
C ILE A 49 -5.22 -6.03 20.57
N PRO A 50 -5.68 -6.71 21.63
CA PRO A 50 -5.65 -8.17 21.68
C PRO A 50 -6.76 -8.79 20.84
N SER A 51 -6.62 -10.07 20.49
CA SER A 51 -7.67 -10.86 19.84
C SER A 51 -9.00 -10.75 20.55
N ASN A 52 -10.09 -10.74 19.81
CA ASN A 52 -11.48 -10.62 20.31
C ASN A 52 -11.82 -9.28 20.98
N TYR A 53 -11.02 -8.25 20.73
CA TYR A 53 -11.31 -6.89 21.16
C TYR A 53 -11.12 -5.91 19.99
N GLU A 54 -11.79 -4.78 20.14
CA GLU A 54 -11.62 -3.56 19.36
C GLU A 54 -11.44 -2.37 20.34
N VAL A 55 -11.16 -1.21 19.81
CA VAL A 55 -11.15 0.06 20.53
C VAL A 55 -12.20 1.00 19.93
N ALA A 56 -12.53 2.07 20.65
CA ALA A 56 -13.39 3.11 20.08
C ALA A 56 -12.78 3.67 18.78
N VAL A 57 -13.64 4.06 17.85
CA VAL A 57 -13.25 4.62 16.55
C VAL A 57 -13.78 6.05 16.46
N THR A 58 -12.91 7.00 16.17
CA THR A 58 -13.28 8.42 15.97
C THR A 58 -12.81 8.85 14.59
N ASN A 59 -13.74 9.34 13.75
CA ASN A 59 -13.42 9.76 12.37
C ASN A 59 -12.66 8.67 11.58
N SER A 60 -13.12 7.42 11.67
CA SER A 60 -12.54 6.21 11.09
C SER A 60 -11.19 5.77 11.70
N ILE A 61 -10.63 6.50 12.67
CA ILE A 61 -9.34 6.20 13.30
C ILE A 61 -9.56 5.44 14.62
N PRO A 62 -9.02 4.21 14.77
CA PRO A 62 -9.04 3.47 16.02
C PRO A 62 -8.25 4.19 17.12
N GLN A 63 -8.81 4.27 18.32
CA GLN A 63 -8.24 5.00 19.46
C GLN A 63 -7.38 4.09 20.34
N PHE A 64 -6.37 3.44 19.74
CA PHE A 64 -5.49 2.50 20.42
C PHE A 64 -4.25 3.17 21.05
N TYR A 65 -4.07 4.46 20.85
CA TYR A 65 -2.93 5.24 21.36
C TYR A 65 -3.40 6.49 22.11
N LYS A 66 -2.55 6.99 22.99
CA LYS A 66 -2.77 8.26 23.71
C LYS A 66 -1.46 9.05 23.80
N PRO A 67 -1.53 10.39 23.67
CA PRO A 67 -0.36 11.22 23.84
C PRO A 67 0.10 11.22 25.32
N ILE A 68 1.41 11.37 25.54
CA ILE A 68 2.05 11.50 26.85
C ILE A 68 2.85 12.80 26.92
N SER A 69 3.18 13.21 28.15
CA SER A 69 4.02 14.40 28.34
C SER A 69 5.45 14.13 27.85
N SER A 70 6.15 15.18 27.42
CA SER A 70 7.57 15.10 27.04
C SER A 70 8.53 15.04 28.24
N SER A 71 8.07 15.39 29.45
CA SER A 71 8.91 15.38 30.66
C SER A 71 9.10 13.96 31.19
N LYS A 72 10.34 13.50 31.29
CA LYS A 72 10.68 12.18 31.81
C LYS A 72 10.37 12.01 33.32
N GLU A 73 10.39 13.12 34.06
CA GLU A 73 10.09 13.14 35.50
C GLU A 73 8.59 13.07 35.78
N LYS A 74 7.75 13.51 34.87
CA LYS A 74 6.30 13.46 35.05
C LYS A 74 5.79 12.03 34.90
N ILE A 75 4.95 11.61 35.84
CA ILE A 75 4.22 10.34 35.73
C ILE A 75 2.95 10.60 34.92
N ASP A 76 2.82 9.91 33.77
CA ASP A 76 1.59 9.91 32.99
C ASP A 76 0.71 8.72 33.39
N LEU A 77 -0.58 9.00 33.63
CA LEU A 77 -1.62 8.00 33.85
C LEU A 77 -2.39 7.80 32.56
N VAL A 78 -2.32 6.60 31.98
CA VAL A 78 -2.89 6.32 30.66
C VAL A 78 -3.66 5.01 30.69
N ASP A 79 -4.99 5.11 30.65
CA ASP A 79 -5.87 3.96 30.64
C ASP A 79 -6.42 3.70 29.24
N PHE A 80 -6.69 2.43 28.91
CA PHE A 80 -7.29 2.00 27.65
C PHE A 80 -8.54 1.17 27.92
N GLU A 81 -9.63 1.50 27.21
CA GLU A 81 -10.83 0.71 27.20
C GLU A 81 -10.88 -0.17 25.96
N LEU A 82 -11.13 -1.46 26.15
CA LEU A 82 -11.30 -2.45 25.09
C LEU A 82 -12.79 -2.83 24.97
N ILE A 83 -13.27 -2.95 23.74
CA ILE A 83 -14.63 -3.34 23.40
C ILE A 83 -14.61 -4.79 22.92
N PRO A 84 -15.34 -5.73 23.55
CA PRO A 84 -15.41 -7.10 23.06
C PRO A 84 -15.91 -7.17 21.61
N ALA A 85 -15.21 -7.93 20.76
CA ALA A 85 -15.55 -8.06 19.35
C ALA A 85 -15.21 -9.45 18.83
N ASN A 86 -16.08 -10.02 18.01
CA ASN A 86 -15.73 -11.23 17.24
C ASN A 86 -15.11 -10.79 15.90
N ASN A 87 -13.78 -10.84 15.84
CA ASN A 87 -13.00 -10.46 14.67
C ASN A 87 -12.15 -11.61 14.10
N GLU A 88 -12.45 -12.86 14.44
CA GLU A 88 -11.74 -14.04 13.94
C GLU A 88 -11.84 -14.17 12.42
N ASN A 89 -13.03 -13.90 11.87
CA ASN A 89 -13.25 -13.84 10.43
C ASN A 89 -13.39 -12.37 10.02
N HIS A 90 -12.40 -11.87 9.32
CA HIS A 90 -12.35 -10.46 8.92
C HIS A 90 -11.73 -10.27 7.55
N VAL A 91 -11.94 -9.08 6.99
CA VAL A 91 -11.32 -8.65 5.74
C VAL A 91 -10.56 -7.36 5.99
N VAL A 92 -9.34 -7.27 5.48
CA VAL A 92 -8.51 -6.07 5.53
C VAL A 92 -8.26 -5.56 4.12
N ALA A 93 -8.59 -4.30 3.87
CA ALA A 93 -8.20 -3.59 2.66
C ALA A 93 -6.88 -2.83 2.90
N PHE A 94 -5.92 -2.95 1.98
CA PHE A 94 -4.64 -2.25 2.00
C PHE A 94 -4.66 -1.12 0.97
N LEU A 95 -4.52 0.11 1.44
CA LEU A 95 -4.77 1.33 0.68
C LEU A 95 -3.45 2.04 0.41
N ALA A 96 -2.85 1.83 -0.76
CA ALA A 96 -1.56 2.40 -1.12
C ALA A 96 -1.69 3.61 -2.04
N ASP A 97 -0.79 4.58 -1.82
CA ASP A 97 -0.43 5.60 -2.80
C ASP A 97 -1.66 6.35 -3.34
N MET A 98 -2.39 7.01 -2.46
CA MET A 98 -3.57 7.81 -2.83
C MET A 98 -3.19 9.16 -3.42
N HIS A 99 -2.09 9.76 -2.98
CA HIS A 99 -1.53 11.02 -3.47
C HIS A 99 -2.57 12.12 -3.68
N ILE A 100 -3.48 12.30 -2.72
CA ILE A 100 -4.47 13.39 -2.80
C ILE A 100 -3.78 14.72 -2.54
N ALA A 101 -4.00 15.67 -3.43
CA ALA A 101 -3.31 16.94 -3.41
C ALA A 101 -4.20 18.15 -3.78
N ASN A 102 -5.51 17.96 -3.84
CA ASN A 102 -6.48 18.95 -4.30
C ASN A 102 -6.09 19.52 -5.68
N ARG A 103 -5.82 18.64 -6.64
CA ARG A 103 -5.45 18.97 -8.01
C ARG A 103 -6.08 18.00 -9.01
N ASN A 104 -6.31 18.44 -10.24
CA ASN A 104 -6.84 17.61 -11.33
C ASN A 104 -8.13 16.87 -10.97
N ASP A 105 -8.97 17.46 -10.12
CA ASP A 105 -10.17 16.87 -9.55
C ASP A 105 -9.93 15.54 -8.83
N ASP A 106 -8.73 15.31 -8.28
CA ASP A 106 -8.35 14.09 -7.58
C ASP A 106 -9.31 13.74 -6.43
N ILE A 107 -9.76 14.73 -5.65
CA ILE A 107 -10.75 14.53 -4.57
C ILE A 107 -12.07 14.00 -5.14
N ALA A 108 -12.55 14.55 -6.26
CA ALA A 108 -13.79 14.08 -6.89
C ALA A 108 -13.61 12.68 -7.48
N GLN A 109 -12.47 12.40 -8.12
CA GLN A 109 -12.13 11.09 -8.66
C GLN A 109 -11.99 10.04 -7.54
N PHE A 110 -11.34 10.40 -6.43
CA PHE A 110 -11.24 9.56 -5.23
C PHE A 110 -12.63 9.19 -4.68
N ARG A 111 -13.51 10.19 -4.50
CA ARG A 111 -14.86 9.98 -3.97
C ARG A 111 -15.73 9.14 -4.90
N ASN A 112 -15.77 9.48 -6.18
CA ASN A 112 -16.66 8.85 -7.14
C ASN A 112 -16.19 7.45 -7.57
N GLY A 113 -14.87 7.21 -7.56
CA GLY A 113 -14.28 5.90 -7.87
C GLY A 113 -14.06 5.07 -6.62
N PHE A 114 -12.95 5.32 -5.93
CA PHE A 114 -12.47 4.49 -4.84
C PHE A 114 -13.43 4.43 -3.64
N VAL A 115 -13.95 5.58 -3.15
CA VAL A 115 -14.81 5.60 -1.95
C VAL A 115 -16.10 4.81 -2.19
N ASN A 116 -16.70 4.92 -3.36
CA ASN A 116 -17.89 4.14 -3.72
C ASN A 116 -17.58 2.64 -3.78
N ASP A 117 -16.44 2.28 -4.40
CA ASP A 117 -16.04 0.88 -4.54
C ASP A 117 -15.74 0.21 -3.20
N ILE A 118 -14.93 0.84 -2.33
CA ILE A 118 -14.57 0.25 -1.04
C ILE A 118 -15.75 0.19 -0.07
N ASN A 119 -16.67 1.17 -0.09
CA ASN A 119 -17.89 1.12 0.70
C ASN A 119 -18.81 -0.02 0.24
N THR A 120 -18.88 -0.27 -1.06
CA THR A 120 -19.62 -1.42 -1.61
C THR A 120 -19.03 -2.72 -1.10
N LEU A 121 -17.70 -2.88 -1.17
CA LEU A 121 -17.01 -4.07 -0.65
C LEU A 121 -17.23 -4.22 0.86
N ALA A 122 -17.07 -3.15 1.65
CA ALA A 122 -17.27 -3.18 3.08
C ALA A 122 -18.69 -3.62 3.47
N ASN A 123 -19.70 -3.12 2.76
CA ASN A 123 -21.10 -3.51 2.98
C ASN A 123 -21.35 -4.98 2.60
N GLN A 124 -20.75 -5.48 1.51
CA GLN A 124 -20.83 -6.90 1.13
C GLN A 124 -20.20 -7.81 2.21
N VAL A 125 -19.04 -7.43 2.75
CA VAL A 125 -18.37 -8.17 3.82
C VAL A 125 -19.19 -8.18 5.10
N LYS A 126 -19.73 -7.02 5.50
CA LYS A 126 -20.61 -6.89 6.68
C LYS A 126 -21.90 -7.72 6.51
N GLY A 127 -22.46 -7.79 5.30
CA GLY A 127 -23.61 -8.65 4.96
C GLY A 127 -23.32 -10.14 5.13
N GLN A 128 -22.06 -10.55 5.16
CA GLN A 128 -21.58 -11.91 5.44
C GLN A 128 -21.26 -12.14 6.93
N ASN A 129 -21.62 -11.23 7.82
CA ASN A 129 -21.28 -11.22 9.27
C ASN A 129 -19.78 -11.26 9.55
N LYS A 130 -18.98 -10.66 8.66
CA LYS A 130 -17.53 -10.49 8.84
C LYS A 130 -17.21 -9.04 9.16
N LYS A 131 -16.13 -8.85 9.92
CA LYS A 131 -15.59 -7.52 10.18
C LYS A 131 -14.80 -7.02 8.96
N PHE A 132 -14.86 -5.72 8.72
CA PHE A 132 -14.09 -5.05 7.66
C PHE A 132 -13.22 -3.96 8.27
N TYR A 133 -11.93 -3.97 7.93
CA TYR A 133 -10.92 -3.00 8.35
C TYR A 133 -10.14 -2.52 7.13
N ALA A 134 -9.48 -1.38 7.27
CA ALA A 134 -8.51 -0.93 6.28
C ALA A 134 -7.18 -0.56 6.96
N ILE A 135 -6.09 -0.66 6.21
CA ILE A 135 -4.77 -0.18 6.60
C ILE A 135 -4.23 0.64 5.42
N THR A 136 -3.88 1.91 5.64
CA THR A 136 -3.15 2.64 4.60
C THR A 136 -1.72 2.12 4.50
N VAL A 137 -1.14 2.17 3.31
CA VAL A 137 0.22 1.68 3.03
C VAL A 137 1.15 2.85 2.73
N GLY A 138 0.79 4.07 3.19
CA GLY A 138 1.56 5.28 2.97
C GLY A 138 1.14 6.07 1.72
N ASP A 139 1.74 7.24 1.58
CA ASP A 139 1.50 8.21 0.51
C ASP A 139 0.02 8.57 0.34
N GLN A 140 -0.60 8.94 1.47
CA GLN A 140 -1.99 9.41 1.52
C GLN A 140 -2.15 10.73 0.77
N THR A 141 -1.13 11.59 0.90
CA THR A 141 -1.10 12.92 0.31
C THR A 141 0.11 13.10 -0.59
N TRP A 142 0.22 14.24 -1.22
CA TRP A 142 1.41 14.61 -1.98
C TRP A 142 2.02 15.88 -1.38
N ASP A 143 3.05 15.73 -0.59
CA ASP A 143 3.74 16.77 0.19
C ASP A 143 4.11 18.02 -0.64
N LEU A 144 4.49 17.84 -1.91
CA LEU A 144 4.80 18.94 -2.82
C LEU A 144 3.70 20.02 -2.89
N TYR A 145 2.46 19.63 -2.64
CA TYR A 145 1.28 20.50 -2.77
C TYR A 145 0.64 20.88 -1.45
N TRP A 146 1.16 20.44 -0.30
CA TRP A 146 0.54 20.70 1.00
C TRP A 146 0.24 22.17 1.23
N TYR A 147 1.20 23.03 0.94
CA TYR A 147 1.07 24.46 1.19
C TYR A 147 0.49 25.21 -0.01
N SER A 148 0.90 24.86 -1.23
CA SER A 148 0.39 25.54 -2.44
C SER A 148 -1.10 25.29 -2.70
N ASN A 149 -1.61 24.10 -2.37
CA ASN A 149 -2.99 23.71 -2.60
C ASN A 149 -3.80 23.66 -1.31
N ASN A 150 -3.20 23.99 -0.15
CA ASN A 150 -3.83 23.90 1.17
C ASN A 150 -4.44 22.51 1.43
N PHE A 151 -3.70 21.46 1.10
CA PHE A 151 -4.14 20.08 1.27
C PHE A 151 -3.00 19.20 1.79
N GLY A 152 -3.02 18.92 3.10
CA GLY A 152 -2.10 18.02 3.78
C GLY A 152 -2.85 16.91 4.52
N LEU A 153 -2.19 16.31 5.51
CA LEU A 153 -2.72 15.15 6.26
C LEU A 153 -3.97 15.50 7.06
N ARG A 154 -4.12 16.73 7.54
CA ARG A 154 -5.33 17.18 8.24
C ARG A 154 -6.54 17.20 7.29
N GLU A 155 -6.39 17.68 6.09
CA GLU A 155 -7.44 17.73 5.07
C GLU A 155 -7.76 16.32 4.59
N PHE A 156 -6.76 15.45 4.43
CA PHE A 156 -6.96 14.04 4.13
C PHE A 156 -7.75 13.31 5.25
N LYS A 157 -7.41 13.53 6.52
CA LYS A 157 -8.17 13.01 7.66
C LYS A 157 -9.65 13.41 7.59
N ASN A 158 -9.94 14.65 7.24
CA ASN A 158 -11.30 15.13 7.05
C ASN A 158 -11.99 14.47 5.84
N LEU A 159 -11.25 14.14 4.79
CA LEU A 159 -11.77 13.47 3.61
C LEU A 159 -12.25 12.04 3.90
N ILE A 160 -11.57 11.34 4.80
CA ILE A 160 -11.84 9.93 5.13
C ILE A 160 -12.69 9.73 6.41
N LYS A 161 -13.06 10.79 7.12
CA LYS A 161 -13.71 10.71 8.43
C LYS A 161 -15.04 9.96 8.46
N ASP A 162 -15.72 9.90 7.32
CA ASP A 162 -17.09 9.34 7.21
C ASP A 162 -17.09 7.87 6.73
N PHE A 163 -15.92 7.23 6.61
CA PHE A 163 -15.88 5.78 6.37
C PHE A 163 -16.49 5.04 7.58
N ASN A 164 -17.29 4.03 7.30
CA ASN A 164 -18.01 3.27 8.33
C ASN A 164 -17.23 2.04 8.84
N PHE A 165 -15.92 2.05 8.71
CA PHE A 165 -14.99 1.01 9.16
C PHE A 165 -13.70 1.63 9.70
N PRO A 166 -12.98 0.93 10.61
CA PRO A 166 -11.71 1.40 11.14
C PRO A 166 -10.61 1.41 10.07
N ILE A 167 -9.79 2.47 10.08
CA ILE A 167 -8.62 2.62 9.22
C ILE A 167 -7.39 2.81 10.10
N PHE A 168 -6.44 1.89 10.03
CA PHE A 168 -5.11 2.02 10.59
C PHE A 168 -4.19 2.70 9.58
N HIS A 169 -3.20 3.47 10.02
CA HIS A 169 -2.42 4.29 9.10
C HIS A 169 -0.94 3.95 9.15
N ALA A 170 -0.34 3.68 7.98
CA ALA A 170 1.10 3.67 7.76
C ALA A 170 1.52 4.96 7.05
N MET A 171 2.73 5.41 7.32
CA MET A 171 3.32 6.60 6.72
C MET A 171 4.02 6.26 5.41
N GLY A 172 3.97 7.19 4.42
CA GLY A 172 4.73 7.14 3.17
C GLY A 172 5.71 8.30 3.04
N ASN A 173 6.59 8.26 2.05
CA ASN A 173 7.60 9.31 1.88
C ASN A 173 7.00 10.66 1.48
N HIS A 174 5.80 10.71 0.96
CA HIS A 174 5.04 11.93 0.65
C HIS A 174 4.10 12.38 1.77
N ASP A 175 4.22 11.80 2.97
CA ASP A 175 3.46 12.20 4.16
C ASP A 175 4.32 12.95 5.18
N ASN A 176 5.52 13.40 4.77
CA ASN A 176 6.44 14.23 5.53
C ASN A 176 6.24 15.73 5.24
N ASP A 177 6.46 16.59 6.24
CA ASP A 177 6.39 18.04 6.05
C ASP A 177 7.57 18.53 5.17
N PRO A 178 7.29 19.05 3.95
CA PRO A 178 8.33 19.46 3.01
C PRO A 178 9.09 20.73 3.42
N TYR A 179 8.65 21.43 4.47
CA TYR A 179 9.36 22.59 5.04
C TYR A 179 10.30 22.19 6.19
N VAL A 180 10.42 20.91 6.52
CA VAL A 180 11.22 20.41 7.64
C VAL A 180 12.35 19.53 7.12
N ALA A 181 13.58 19.80 7.53
CA ALA A 181 14.75 19.02 7.12
C ALA A 181 15.01 17.80 8.02
N ASN A 182 14.54 17.82 9.26
CA ASN A 182 14.73 16.72 10.23
C ASN A 182 13.67 15.64 10.06
N ASP A 183 14.08 14.41 9.96
CA ASP A 183 13.21 13.23 9.77
C ASP A 183 12.08 13.18 10.82
N PHE A 184 12.42 13.05 12.10
CA PHE A 184 11.45 12.96 13.18
C PHE A 184 10.49 14.16 13.28
N LEU A 185 10.98 15.38 12.98
CA LEU A 185 10.14 16.58 13.00
C LEU A 185 9.23 16.67 11.78
N SER A 186 9.66 16.16 10.63
CA SER A 186 8.82 16.14 9.41
C SER A 186 7.61 15.22 9.53
N GLU A 187 7.67 14.19 10.38
CA GLU A 187 6.56 13.29 10.69
C GLU A 187 5.51 13.89 11.63
N LYS A 188 5.78 15.05 12.24
CA LYS A 188 4.87 15.67 13.23
C LYS A 188 3.42 15.79 12.74
N PRO A 189 3.13 16.25 11.50
CA PRO A 189 1.75 16.29 10.99
C PRO A 189 1.10 14.91 10.92
N PHE A 190 1.85 13.85 10.62
CA PHE A 190 1.34 12.49 10.65
C PHE A 190 0.99 12.07 12.08
N ARG A 191 1.91 12.24 13.02
CA ARG A 191 1.69 11.90 14.43
C ARG A 191 0.52 12.63 15.06
N GLU A 192 0.31 13.91 14.73
CA GLU A 192 -0.82 14.71 15.23
C GLU A 192 -2.18 14.27 14.66
N ASN A 193 -2.21 13.70 13.47
CA ASN A 193 -3.45 13.32 12.81
C ASN A 193 -3.79 11.84 12.95
N PHE A 194 -2.78 10.95 12.96
CA PHE A 194 -2.97 9.50 12.87
C PHE A 194 -2.29 8.72 14.00
N GLY A 195 -1.44 9.35 14.82
CA GLY A 195 -0.77 8.73 15.96
C GLY A 195 0.62 8.17 15.61
N PRO A 196 1.04 7.07 16.25
CA PRO A 196 2.36 6.48 16.07
C PRO A 196 2.63 6.12 14.61
N THR A 197 3.87 6.30 14.13
CA THR A 197 4.28 5.92 12.77
C THR A 197 4.54 4.42 12.66
N TYR A 198 4.77 3.73 13.79
CA TYR A 198 4.85 2.27 13.85
C TYR A 198 4.18 1.72 15.13
N TYR A 199 3.55 0.57 15.03
CA TYR A 199 2.76 -0.07 16.09
C TYR A 199 2.30 -1.47 15.68
N SER A 200 1.68 -2.21 16.60
CA SER A 200 1.07 -3.51 16.33
C SER A 200 -0.36 -3.62 16.88
N PHE A 201 -1.11 -4.57 16.36
CA PHE A 201 -2.45 -4.94 16.85
C PHE A 201 -2.83 -6.34 16.35
N ASN A 202 -3.86 -6.94 16.96
CA ASN A 202 -4.36 -8.24 16.53
C ASN A 202 -5.80 -8.12 16.02
N LEU A 203 -6.10 -8.83 14.95
CA LEU A 203 -7.45 -9.09 14.50
C LEU A 203 -7.62 -10.63 14.43
N GLY A 204 -8.51 -11.16 15.27
CA GLY A 204 -8.63 -12.62 15.41
C GLY A 204 -7.28 -13.28 15.72
N LYS A 205 -6.89 -14.25 14.90
CA LYS A 205 -5.65 -15.01 15.06
C LYS A 205 -4.45 -14.45 14.30
N VAL A 206 -4.56 -13.25 13.76
CA VAL A 206 -3.52 -12.61 12.94
C VAL A 206 -2.93 -11.43 13.69
N HIS A 207 -1.62 -11.34 13.72
CA HIS A 207 -0.88 -10.21 14.28
C HIS A 207 -0.46 -9.27 13.16
N TYR A 208 -0.91 -8.02 13.23
CA TYR A 208 -0.60 -6.96 12.29
C TYR A 208 0.43 -6.02 12.87
N ILE A 209 1.41 -5.64 12.06
CA ILE A 209 2.48 -4.72 12.42
C ILE A 209 2.54 -3.66 11.34
N VAL A 210 2.46 -2.40 11.73
CA VAL A 210 2.72 -1.25 10.85
C VAL A 210 4.11 -0.74 11.18
N LEU A 211 4.93 -0.54 10.15
CA LEU A 211 6.30 -0.03 10.28
C LEU A 211 6.52 1.21 9.42
N ASP A 212 7.37 2.09 9.91
CA ASP A 212 7.89 3.23 9.18
C ASP A 212 9.30 2.91 8.67
N ASN A 213 9.42 2.66 7.39
CA ASN A 213 10.70 2.28 6.77
C ASN A 213 11.30 3.42 5.92
N ILE A 214 11.02 4.65 6.31
CA ILE A 214 11.47 5.87 5.64
C ILE A 214 12.32 6.68 6.60
N ILE A 215 13.54 7.01 6.20
CA ILE A 215 14.31 8.08 6.81
C ILE A 215 14.30 9.25 5.84
N TYR A 216 13.50 10.26 6.15
CA TYR A 216 13.29 11.41 5.28
C TYR A 216 14.52 12.31 5.23
N ILE A 217 14.89 12.73 4.02
CA ILE A 217 16.01 13.61 3.77
C ILE A 217 15.51 14.81 2.96
N ASN A 218 15.60 16.00 3.54
CA ASN A 218 15.14 17.21 2.88
C ASN A 218 16.24 18.29 2.90
N THR A 219 17.19 18.19 1.99
CA THR A 219 18.32 19.10 1.92
C THR A 219 17.85 20.51 1.49
N GLY A 220 18.13 21.50 2.33
CA GLY A 220 17.75 22.89 2.08
C GLY A 220 16.29 23.21 2.40
N GLY A 221 15.53 22.26 2.96
CA GLY A 221 14.17 22.51 3.45
C GLY A 221 14.17 23.42 4.67
N GLY A 222 13.19 24.31 4.76
CA GLY A 222 13.00 25.25 5.85
C GLY A 222 11.65 25.94 5.76
N LEU A 223 11.32 26.77 6.75
CA LEU A 223 10.05 27.47 6.80
C LEU A 223 9.78 28.25 5.49
N GLY A 224 8.72 27.84 4.78
CA GLY A 224 8.34 28.42 3.49
C GLY A 224 9.18 27.92 2.30
N ILE A 225 10.10 27.00 2.51
CA ILE A 225 11.03 26.51 1.46
C ILE A 225 10.93 24.99 1.38
N ILE A 226 10.45 24.47 0.25
CA ILE A 226 10.55 23.05 -0.08
C ILE A 226 11.99 22.76 -0.51
N GLY A 227 12.66 21.84 0.21
CA GLY A 227 14.01 21.43 -0.11
C GLY A 227 14.08 20.35 -1.18
N SER A 228 15.29 19.81 -1.38
CA SER A 228 15.51 18.63 -2.22
C SER A 228 15.13 17.38 -1.42
N ARG A 229 13.87 16.95 -1.58
CA ARG A 229 13.27 15.84 -0.85
C ARG A 229 13.77 14.50 -1.38
N ASN A 230 14.22 13.66 -0.46
CA ASN A 230 14.68 12.31 -0.71
C ASN A 230 14.42 11.45 0.53
N TYR A 231 14.78 10.19 0.49
CA TYR A 231 14.65 9.27 1.63
C TYR A 231 15.68 8.13 1.53
N ASN A 232 15.99 7.53 2.68
CA ASN A 232 16.61 6.22 2.75
C ASN A 232 15.55 5.16 3.13
N ALA A 233 15.49 4.08 2.38
CA ALA A 233 14.63 2.94 2.67
C ALA A 233 15.28 2.08 3.77
N THR A 234 14.97 2.37 5.03
CA THR A 234 15.55 1.66 6.20
C THR A 234 14.67 1.81 7.43
N LEU A 235 14.70 0.83 8.31
CA LEU A 235 14.11 0.92 9.65
C LEU A 235 15.14 1.50 10.63
N THR A 236 14.73 2.34 11.57
CA THR A 236 15.63 2.79 12.64
C THR A 236 16.00 1.60 13.54
N GLN A 237 17.15 1.67 14.23
CA GLN A 237 17.55 0.62 15.16
C GLN A 237 16.53 0.47 16.30
N ASN A 238 15.99 1.57 16.82
CA ASN A 238 14.94 1.54 17.85
C ASN A 238 13.71 0.77 17.37
N GLN A 239 13.31 0.94 16.12
CA GLN A 239 12.17 0.25 15.53
C GLN A 239 12.44 -1.25 15.33
N ILE A 240 13.66 -1.64 14.94
CA ILE A 240 14.08 -3.06 14.86
C ILE A 240 14.07 -3.70 16.26
N ASP A 241 14.55 -3.01 17.29
CA ASP A 241 14.60 -3.53 18.65
C ASP A 241 13.20 -3.62 19.25
N TRP A 242 12.34 -2.63 19.00
CA TRP A 242 10.92 -2.68 19.34
C TRP A 242 10.21 -3.85 18.63
N LEU A 243 10.43 -4.04 17.33
CA LEU A 243 9.83 -5.13 16.54
C LEU A 243 10.18 -6.50 17.17
N LYS A 244 11.43 -6.70 17.57
CA LYS A 244 11.86 -7.93 18.25
C LYS A 244 11.16 -8.11 19.60
N ALA A 245 11.01 -7.04 20.36
CA ALA A 245 10.34 -7.07 21.67
C ALA A 245 8.83 -7.35 21.52
N ASP A 246 8.17 -6.76 20.54
CA ASP A 246 6.77 -7.00 20.22
C ASP A 246 6.55 -8.47 19.80
N LEU A 247 7.33 -8.96 18.84
CA LEU A 247 7.26 -10.34 18.35
C LEU A 247 7.63 -11.39 19.41
N ALA A 248 8.42 -11.02 20.44
CA ALA A 248 8.73 -11.90 21.57
C ALA A 248 7.51 -12.17 22.45
N THR A 249 6.49 -11.31 22.43
CA THR A 249 5.23 -11.52 23.15
C THR A 249 4.37 -12.63 22.54
N ILE A 250 4.65 -13.01 21.28
CA ILE A 250 3.92 -14.03 20.55
C ILE A 250 4.60 -15.39 20.72
N THR A 251 4.03 -16.23 21.56
CA THR A 251 4.58 -17.57 21.86
C THR A 251 4.29 -18.60 20.78
N ASP A 252 3.11 -18.54 20.16
CA ASP A 252 2.71 -19.44 19.08
C ASP A 252 3.27 -18.96 17.74
N LYS A 253 4.34 -19.59 17.27
CA LYS A 253 5.04 -19.23 16.02
C LYS A 253 4.27 -19.58 14.75
N SER A 254 3.18 -20.31 14.85
CA SER A 254 2.22 -20.51 13.74
C SER A 254 1.22 -19.35 13.60
N THR A 255 1.26 -18.34 14.49
CA THR A 255 0.49 -17.11 14.33
C THR A 255 0.92 -16.39 13.06
N PRO A 256 0.00 -16.13 12.12
CA PRO A 256 0.34 -15.35 10.93
C PRO A 256 0.72 -13.92 11.30
N ILE A 257 1.81 -13.45 10.73
CA ILE A 257 2.29 -12.07 10.89
C ILE A 257 2.04 -11.32 9.58
N VAL A 258 1.36 -10.19 9.66
CA VAL A 258 1.16 -9.29 8.52
C VAL A 258 1.86 -7.97 8.81
N VAL A 259 2.94 -7.69 8.09
CA VAL A 259 3.70 -6.44 8.21
C VAL A 259 3.27 -5.50 7.09
N VAL A 260 2.92 -4.28 7.43
CA VAL A 260 2.59 -3.21 6.48
C VAL A 260 3.65 -2.13 6.58
N MET A 261 4.26 -1.79 5.46
CA MET A 261 5.24 -0.71 5.34
C MET A 261 5.15 -0.10 3.95
N HIS A 262 5.54 1.15 3.80
CA HIS A 262 5.38 1.84 2.52
C HIS A 262 6.34 1.33 1.45
N ILE A 263 7.65 1.36 1.72
CA ILE A 263 8.66 0.97 0.74
C ILE A 263 8.82 -0.56 0.75
N PRO A 264 8.81 -1.21 -0.44
CA PRO A 264 8.93 -2.66 -0.52
C PRO A 264 10.29 -3.17 -0.04
N LEU A 265 10.32 -4.44 0.38
CA LEU A 265 11.57 -5.15 0.74
C LEU A 265 12.51 -5.30 -0.45
N HIS A 266 11.92 -5.53 -1.62
CA HIS A 266 12.67 -5.85 -2.84
C HIS A 266 12.28 -4.94 -4.00
N ASN A 267 13.20 -4.79 -4.95
CA ASN A 267 12.91 -4.16 -6.23
C ASN A 267 12.02 -5.07 -7.10
N VAL A 268 11.38 -4.47 -8.12
CA VAL A 268 10.48 -5.17 -9.05
C VAL A 268 11.20 -6.38 -9.67
N PRO A 269 10.64 -7.59 -9.56
CA PRO A 269 11.22 -8.79 -10.17
C PRO A 269 11.21 -8.70 -11.70
N ASN A 270 12.26 -9.23 -12.34
CA ASN A 270 12.25 -9.42 -13.78
C ASN A 270 11.44 -10.66 -14.21
N VAL A 271 11.36 -10.95 -15.52
CA VAL A 271 10.62 -12.10 -16.07
C VAL A 271 11.10 -13.46 -15.56
N ASN A 272 12.33 -13.56 -15.06
CA ASN A 272 12.93 -14.76 -14.49
C ASN A 272 12.80 -14.81 -12.96
N ASN A 273 12.00 -13.91 -12.36
CA ASN A 273 11.84 -13.75 -10.93
C ASN A 273 13.14 -13.41 -10.17
N VAL A 274 14.09 -12.76 -10.85
CA VAL A 274 15.32 -12.25 -10.22
C VAL A 274 15.01 -10.84 -9.68
N TYR A 275 15.37 -10.60 -8.43
CA TYR A 275 15.18 -9.36 -7.71
C TYR A 275 16.34 -9.10 -6.74
N SER A 276 16.49 -7.86 -6.30
CA SER A 276 17.43 -7.44 -5.26
C SER A 276 16.69 -6.83 -4.08
N SER A 277 17.33 -6.81 -2.91
CA SER A 277 16.78 -6.10 -1.75
C SER A 277 16.76 -4.60 -2.02
N ARG A 278 15.69 -3.93 -1.58
CA ARG A 278 15.53 -2.48 -1.58
C ARG A 278 15.71 -1.90 -0.18
N LEU A 279 15.21 -2.60 0.84
CA LEU A 279 15.38 -2.20 2.22
C LEU A 279 16.86 -2.33 2.61
N THR A 280 17.48 -1.25 3.10
CA THR A 280 18.92 -1.19 3.39
C THR A 280 19.31 -2.17 4.49
N ASN A 281 18.54 -2.24 5.58
CA ASN A 281 18.77 -3.17 6.69
C ASN A 281 17.89 -4.44 6.61
N TYR A 282 17.69 -4.93 5.40
CA TYR A 282 16.91 -6.12 5.07
C TYR A 282 17.21 -7.32 5.99
N ASN A 283 18.49 -7.63 6.22
CA ASN A 283 18.88 -8.78 7.04
C ASN A 283 18.45 -8.63 8.51
N ALA A 284 18.50 -7.43 9.07
CA ALA A 284 18.06 -7.18 10.44
C ALA A 284 16.54 -7.36 10.56
N PHE A 285 15.78 -6.88 9.59
CA PHE A 285 14.34 -7.08 9.51
C PHE A 285 13.99 -8.57 9.38
N MET A 286 14.60 -9.28 8.44
CA MET A 286 14.35 -10.72 8.24
C MET A 286 14.71 -11.55 9.48
N SER A 287 15.79 -11.18 10.19
CA SER A 287 16.18 -11.83 11.44
C SER A 287 15.15 -11.64 12.55
N ALA A 288 14.51 -10.48 12.64
CA ALA A 288 13.45 -10.23 13.62
C ALA A 288 12.22 -11.13 13.41
N LEU A 289 11.91 -11.48 12.17
CA LEU A 289 10.80 -12.35 11.80
C LEU A 289 11.14 -13.86 11.79
N SER A 290 12.39 -14.19 12.07
CA SER A 290 12.81 -15.59 12.07
C SER A 290 12.04 -16.43 13.10
N GLY A 291 11.67 -17.65 12.70
CA GLY A 291 10.90 -18.57 13.53
C GLY A 291 9.38 -18.49 13.32
N PHE A 292 8.81 -17.45 12.71
CA PHE A 292 7.40 -17.44 12.31
C PHE A 292 7.19 -18.18 11.01
N GLU A 293 6.15 -19.02 10.96
CA GLU A 293 5.89 -19.92 9.83
C GLU A 293 5.19 -19.23 8.65
N ASN A 294 4.44 -18.16 8.91
CA ASN A 294 3.60 -17.50 7.93
C ASN A 294 3.69 -15.97 8.07
N VAL A 295 4.56 -15.35 7.28
CA VAL A 295 4.75 -13.91 7.27
C VAL A 295 4.32 -13.32 5.93
N LYS A 296 3.50 -12.28 5.98
CA LYS A 296 3.10 -11.48 4.81
C LYS A 296 3.62 -10.06 4.99
N VAL A 297 4.24 -9.52 3.96
CA VAL A 297 4.62 -8.10 3.89
C VAL A 297 3.79 -7.46 2.79
N VAL A 298 3.10 -6.37 3.11
CA VAL A 298 2.32 -5.57 2.17
C VAL A 298 2.96 -4.20 2.05
N SER A 299 3.25 -3.79 0.82
CA SER A 299 3.92 -2.53 0.50
C SER A 299 3.30 -1.84 -0.71
N GLY A 300 3.62 -0.57 -0.93
CA GLY A 300 3.16 0.26 -2.04
C GLY A 300 4.34 0.94 -2.76
N HIS A 301 4.32 2.29 -2.82
CA HIS A 301 5.41 3.15 -3.27
C HIS A 301 5.77 3.07 -4.76
N THR A 302 5.81 1.88 -5.33
CA THR A 302 6.28 1.69 -6.71
C THR A 302 5.22 1.98 -7.76
N HIS A 303 3.94 1.96 -7.36
CA HIS A 303 2.78 1.97 -8.25
C HIS A 303 2.75 0.78 -9.22
N TYR A 304 3.36 -0.35 -8.84
CA TYR A 304 3.34 -1.62 -9.58
C TYR A 304 2.75 -2.74 -8.74
N ASN A 305 2.12 -3.71 -9.41
CA ASN A 305 1.78 -4.97 -8.78
C ASN A 305 2.88 -6.00 -9.01
N TYR A 306 3.44 -6.55 -7.93
CA TYR A 306 4.28 -7.75 -8.01
C TYR A 306 4.23 -8.53 -6.71
N ARG A 307 4.65 -9.79 -6.79
CA ARG A 307 4.69 -10.71 -5.64
C ARG A 307 5.99 -11.46 -5.61
N ILE A 308 6.52 -11.60 -4.41
CA ILE A 308 7.70 -12.41 -4.13
C ILE A 308 7.29 -13.48 -3.13
N LEU A 309 7.46 -14.73 -3.53
CA LEU A 309 7.11 -15.89 -2.72
C LEU A 309 8.27 -16.29 -1.81
N PRO A 310 8.00 -17.04 -0.73
CA PRO A 310 9.02 -17.61 0.12
C PRO A 310 10.04 -18.39 -0.71
N ASN A 311 11.31 -18.23 -0.38
CA ASN A 311 12.40 -18.88 -1.09
C ASN A 311 13.12 -19.85 -0.15
N ASN A 312 13.05 -21.15 -0.45
CA ASN A 312 13.69 -22.19 0.35
C ASN A 312 15.22 -22.06 0.39
N SER A 313 15.84 -21.46 -0.63
CA SER A 313 17.30 -21.24 -0.65
C SER A 313 17.76 -20.15 0.32
N THR A 314 16.87 -19.24 0.72
CA THR A 314 17.14 -18.15 1.66
C THR A 314 16.49 -18.38 3.03
N ASN A 315 15.87 -19.54 3.27
CA ASN A 315 15.13 -19.87 4.50
C ASN A 315 14.12 -18.80 4.94
N THR A 316 13.44 -18.18 3.98
CA THR A 316 12.46 -17.14 4.27
C THR A 316 11.04 -17.69 4.15
N ASN A 317 10.22 -17.49 5.20
CA ASN A 317 8.79 -17.77 5.19
C ASN A 317 7.96 -16.53 4.79
N VAL A 318 8.61 -15.51 4.21
CA VAL A 318 8.02 -14.22 3.88
C VAL A 318 7.45 -14.25 2.47
N THR A 319 6.17 -13.91 2.33
CA THR A 319 5.54 -13.53 1.05
C THR A 319 5.43 -12.02 1.00
N GLU A 320 5.95 -11.38 -0.01
CA GLU A 320 5.77 -9.94 -0.25
C GLU A 320 4.68 -9.70 -1.30
N TYR A 321 3.78 -8.76 -0.98
CA TYR A 321 2.77 -8.20 -1.86
C TYR A 321 3.04 -6.71 -2.02
N ASN A 322 3.66 -6.31 -3.12
CA ASN A 322 3.67 -4.91 -3.49
C ASN A 322 2.43 -4.63 -4.33
N ILE A 323 1.66 -3.62 -3.93
CA ILE A 323 0.38 -3.29 -4.55
C ILE A 323 0.50 -1.99 -5.35
N ALA A 324 -0.16 -1.95 -6.50
CA ALA A 324 -0.26 -0.74 -7.29
C ALA A 324 -1.14 0.30 -6.57
N ALA A 325 -1.04 1.54 -7.03
CA ALA A 325 -1.63 2.70 -6.40
C ALA A 325 -3.14 2.83 -6.60
N ILE A 326 -3.85 3.35 -5.61
CA ILE A 326 -5.25 3.79 -5.76
C ILE A 326 -5.33 4.90 -6.81
N CYS A 327 -4.40 5.86 -6.80
CA CYS A 327 -4.31 6.92 -7.78
C CYS A 327 -3.78 6.47 -9.16
N ALA A 328 -3.32 5.21 -9.26
CA ALA A 328 -2.61 4.67 -10.41
C ALA A 328 -1.44 5.58 -10.84
N THR A 329 -1.56 6.33 -11.94
CA THR A 329 -0.58 7.33 -12.38
C THR A 329 -1.06 8.72 -11.93
N TRP A 330 -1.04 8.97 -10.61
CA TRP A 330 -1.32 10.28 -9.97
C TRP A 330 -2.58 10.97 -10.50
N TRP A 331 -3.68 10.22 -10.68
CA TRP A 331 -4.99 10.68 -11.16
C TRP A 331 -5.01 11.23 -12.60
N TRP A 332 -3.97 10.97 -13.41
CA TRP A 332 -3.90 11.49 -14.77
C TRP A 332 -4.61 10.63 -15.82
N THR A 333 -4.73 9.33 -15.61
CA THR A 333 -5.11 8.37 -16.67
C THR A 333 -6.61 8.13 -16.82
N GLY A 334 -7.40 8.27 -15.75
CA GLY A 334 -8.82 7.86 -15.76
C GLY A 334 -9.80 8.90 -16.25
N ARG A 335 -9.58 10.17 -15.95
CA ARG A 335 -10.59 11.23 -16.07
C ARG A 335 -11.11 11.48 -17.49
N SER A 336 -10.46 11.39 -18.49
CA SER A 336 -10.84 11.50 -19.90
C SER A 336 -10.02 10.54 -20.75
N GLY A 337 -9.61 9.43 -20.12
CA GLY A 337 -8.80 8.40 -20.74
C GLY A 337 -9.62 7.40 -21.52
N TYR A 338 -8.94 6.46 -22.09
CA TYR A 338 -9.51 5.36 -22.87
C TYR A 338 -9.97 4.18 -22.00
N ALA A 339 -9.79 4.28 -20.67
CA ALA A 339 -10.23 3.28 -19.72
C ALA A 339 -11.23 3.91 -18.75
N ASP A 340 -12.18 3.12 -18.28
CA ASP A 340 -13.18 3.53 -17.28
C ASP A 340 -12.58 3.70 -15.89
N ASN A 341 -11.35 3.28 -15.69
CA ASN A 341 -10.58 3.40 -14.46
C ASN A 341 -9.18 3.96 -14.74
N HIS A 342 -8.51 4.45 -13.70
CA HIS A 342 -7.10 4.83 -13.78
C HIS A 342 -6.21 3.62 -14.07
N ILE A 343 -5.09 3.85 -14.74
CA ILE A 343 -4.12 2.82 -15.13
C ILE A 343 -2.74 3.20 -14.57
N SER A 344 -2.11 2.28 -13.89
CA SER A 344 -0.74 2.39 -13.39
C SER A 344 0.30 2.16 -14.49
N LYS A 345 1.56 2.57 -14.25
CA LYS A 345 2.66 2.50 -15.23
C LYS A 345 2.96 1.08 -15.74
N ASP A 346 2.55 0.04 -15.02
CA ASP A 346 2.67 -1.37 -15.39
C ASP A 346 1.41 -1.91 -16.11
N GLY A 347 0.43 -1.03 -16.37
CA GLY A 347 -0.85 -1.40 -16.96
C GLY A 347 -1.88 -1.96 -15.98
N SER A 348 -1.56 -2.08 -14.69
CA SER A 348 -2.54 -2.45 -13.68
C SER A 348 -3.62 -1.37 -13.56
N PRO A 349 -4.90 -1.75 -13.39
CA PRO A 349 -5.94 -0.77 -13.02
C PRO A 349 -5.63 -0.15 -11.66
N GLY A 350 -6.03 1.10 -11.42
CA GLY A 350 -6.06 1.67 -10.08
C GLY A 350 -6.87 0.79 -9.14
N GLY A 351 -6.34 0.54 -7.93
CA GLY A 351 -6.96 -0.43 -7.03
C GLY A 351 -6.25 -0.53 -5.68
N TYR A 352 -6.57 -1.56 -4.95
CA TYR A 352 -6.07 -1.81 -3.60
C TYR A 352 -5.95 -3.31 -3.29
N GLY A 353 -5.11 -3.65 -2.32
CA GLY A 353 -5.00 -5.03 -1.83
C GLY A 353 -6.18 -5.40 -0.95
N VAL A 354 -6.61 -6.66 -0.98
CA VAL A 354 -7.61 -7.21 -0.06
C VAL A 354 -7.12 -8.54 0.49
N MET A 355 -7.19 -8.70 1.80
CA MET A 355 -6.88 -9.95 2.48
C MET A 355 -8.12 -10.44 3.21
N GLU A 356 -8.64 -11.58 2.77
CA GLU A 356 -9.73 -12.30 3.43
C GLU A 356 -9.12 -13.26 4.45
N ASN A 357 -9.52 -13.13 5.71
CA ASN A 357 -8.98 -13.93 6.81
C ASN A 357 -10.06 -14.85 7.40
N SER A 358 -9.68 -16.09 7.64
CA SER A 358 -10.51 -17.07 8.35
C SER A 358 -9.62 -17.85 9.31
N GLY A 359 -9.65 -17.49 10.60
CA GLY A 359 -8.69 -17.98 11.57
C GLY A 359 -7.26 -17.63 11.16
N LYS A 360 -6.43 -18.64 10.86
CA LYS A 360 -5.04 -18.46 10.39
C LYS A 360 -4.88 -18.52 8.87
N ASP A 361 -5.97 -18.77 8.12
CA ASP A 361 -5.93 -18.80 6.65
C ASP A 361 -6.05 -17.39 6.08
N LEU A 362 -5.08 -16.98 5.29
CA LEU A 362 -4.96 -15.65 4.68
C LEU A 362 -5.03 -15.78 3.17
N ARG A 363 -6.03 -15.13 2.54
CA ARG A 363 -6.20 -15.12 1.08
C ARG A 363 -6.11 -13.69 0.57
N PHE A 364 -5.10 -13.42 -0.22
CA PHE A 364 -4.85 -12.09 -0.79
C PHE A 364 -5.25 -12.02 -2.25
N TYR A 365 -5.91 -10.92 -2.65
CA TYR A 365 -6.13 -10.54 -4.04
C TYR A 365 -6.03 -9.03 -4.24
N TYR A 366 -5.78 -8.61 -5.47
CA TYR A 366 -5.84 -7.21 -5.86
C TYR A 366 -7.25 -6.87 -6.35
N LYS A 367 -7.85 -5.82 -5.81
CA LYS A 367 -9.19 -5.34 -6.17
C LYS A 367 -9.06 -4.10 -7.05
N SER A 368 -9.41 -4.21 -8.33
CA SER A 368 -9.50 -3.07 -9.24
C SER A 368 -10.74 -2.25 -8.91
N ILE A 369 -10.59 -0.92 -8.82
CA ILE A 369 -11.70 0.02 -8.53
C ILE A 369 -12.74 -0.08 -9.66
N GLY A 370 -14.01 -0.23 -9.29
CA GLY A 370 -15.13 -0.31 -10.23
C GLY A 370 -15.35 -1.68 -10.88
N PHE A 371 -14.50 -2.69 -10.60
CA PHE A 371 -14.62 -4.02 -11.19
C PHE A 371 -14.85 -5.09 -10.13
N ASP A 372 -15.37 -6.26 -10.55
CA ASP A 372 -15.48 -7.44 -9.69
C ASP A 372 -14.09 -7.97 -9.29
N LYS A 373 -14.02 -8.68 -8.16
CA LYS A 373 -12.76 -9.26 -7.65
C LYS A 373 -12.09 -10.26 -8.61
N ASN A 374 -12.85 -10.81 -9.54
CA ASN A 374 -12.34 -11.75 -10.56
C ASN A 374 -11.69 -11.02 -11.77
N TYR A 375 -11.79 -9.70 -11.86
CA TYR A 375 -11.11 -8.92 -12.90
C TYR A 375 -9.63 -8.81 -12.55
N GLN A 376 -8.83 -9.81 -12.99
CA GLN A 376 -7.43 -9.97 -12.62
C GLN A 376 -6.46 -9.87 -13.80
N PHE A 377 -6.99 -9.72 -15.03
CA PHE A 377 -6.17 -9.59 -16.23
C PHE A 377 -6.90 -8.82 -17.34
N ARG A 378 -6.13 -8.34 -18.31
CA ARG A 378 -6.60 -7.74 -19.56
C ARG A 378 -5.83 -8.35 -20.74
N ALA A 379 -6.52 -8.60 -21.84
CA ALA A 379 -5.91 -9.13 -23.06
C ALA A 379 -6.04 -8.11 -24.21
N TYR A 380 -5.02 -8.06 -25.05
CA TYR A 380 -4.93 -7.21 -26.23
C TYR A 380 -4.70 -8.08 -27.47
N ASP A 381 -5.56 -7.96 -28.47
CA ASP A 381 -5.30 -8.44 -29.83
C ASP A 381 -4.29 -7.48 -30.48
N LEU A 382 -3.03 -7.87 -30.56
CA LEU A 382 -1.97 -7.00 -31.08
C LEU A 382 -2.14 -6.66 -32.56
N ASN A 383 -2.90 -7.44 -33.33
CA ASN A 383 -3.23 -7.06 -34.72
C ASN A 383 -4.11 -5.79 -34.77
N LYS A 384 -4.79 -5.45 -33.66
CA LYS A 384 -5.61 -4.24 -33.50
C LYS A 384 -4.93 -3.11 -32.73
N VAL A 385 -3.73 -3.34 -32.22
CA VAL A 385 -2.95 -2.34 -31.47
C VAL A 385 -1.98 -1.67 -32.44
N HIS A 386 -2.37 -0.50 -32.92
CA HIS A 386 -1.52 0.36 -33.75
C HIS A 386 -1.63 1.81 -33.26
N ILE A 387 -0.59 2.28 -32.58
CA ILE A 387 -0.57 3.58 -31.92
C ILE A 387 0.09 4.61 -32.83
N THR A 388 -0.72 5.53 -33.39
CA THR A 388 -0.28 6.59 -34.29
C THR A 388 -0.65 7.98 -33.76
N ALA A 389 0.04 9.00 -34.25
CA ALA A 389 -0.25 10.38 -33.88
C ALA A 389 -1.66 10.79 -34.28
N ASP A 390 -2.10 10.37 -35.48
CA ASP A 390 -3.42 10.76 -35.99
C ASP A 390 -4.56 10.11 -35.21
N ALA A 391 -4.37 8.89 -34.71
CA ALA A 391 -5.38 8.18 -33.92
C ALA A 391 -5.45 8.66 -32.46
N PHE A 392 -4.30 8.90 -31.82
CA PHE A 392 -4.22 9.10 -30.35
C PHE A 392 -3.68 10.46 -29.90
N ALA A 393 -3.14 11.26 -30.81
CA ALA A 393 -2.69 12.64 -30.56
C ALA A 393 -3.03 13.59 -31.70
N PRO A 394 -4.29 13.60 -32.24
CA PRO A 394 -4.65 14.38 -33.39
C PRO A 394 -4.46 15.89 -33.22
N ASN A 395 -4.62 16.40 -31.99
CA ASN A 395 -4.52 17.82 -31.64
C ASN A 395 -3.10 18.26 -31.31
N ALA A 396 -2.12 17.34 -31.26
CA ALA A 396 -0.74 17.66 -30.98
C ALA A 396 -0.14 18.48 -32.14
N ASN A 397 0.70 19.46 -31.80
CA ASN A 397 1.51 20.17 -32.78
C ASN A 397 2.61 19.26 -33.38
N ALA A 398 3.30 19.72 -34.41
CA ALA A 398 4.32 18.93 -35.08
C ALA A 398 5.40 18.37 -34.18
N THR A 399 5.85 19.15 -33.18
CA THR A 399 6.88 18.75 -32.20
C THR A 399 6.42 17.57 -31.36
N TYR A 400 5.18 17.57 -30.87
CA TYR A 400 4.67 16.49 -30.04
C TYR A 400 4.19 15.29 -30.89
N LYS A 401 3.66 15.51 -32.09
CA LYS A 401 3.35 14.41 -33.03
C LYS A 401 4.58 13.58 -33.38
N SER A 402 5.74 14.21 -33.56
CA SER A 402 6.98 13.50 -33.90
C SER A 402 7.48 12.57 -32.77
N GLN A 403 7.05 12.79 -31.52
CA GLN A 403 7.43 11.97 -30.36
C GLN A 403 6.54 10.72 -30.16
N VAL A 404 5.38 10.67 -30.83
CA VAL A 404 4.40 9.58 -30.65
C VAL A 404 5.03 8.21 -30.90
N ALA A 405 5.80 8.04 -31.97
CA ALA A 405 6.41 6.77 -32.33
C ALA A 405 7.43 6.28 -31.28
N GLU A 406 8.16 7.20 -30.64
CA GLU A 406 9.12 6.88 -29.56
C GLU A 406 8.41 6.30 -28.36
N TYR A 407 7.33 6.95 -27.87
CA TYR A 407 6.56 6.46 -26.73
C TYR A 407 5.80 5.17 -27.06
N ALA A 408 5.21 5.09 -28.26
CA ALA A 408 4.48 3.91 -28.74
C ALA A 408 5.40 2.67 -28.89
N GLY A 409 6.68 2.89 -29.19
CA GLY A 409 7.64 1.81 -29.33
C GLY A 409 7.21 0.77 -30.38
N GLU A 410 7.16 -0.50 -29.99
CA GLU A 410 6.74 -1.58 -30.91
C GLU A 410 5.30 -1.44 -31.42
N TYR A 411 4.43 -0.72 -30.71
CA TYR A 411 3.05 -0.50 -31.11
C TYR A 411 2.86 0.62 -32.14
N ALA A 412 3.94 1.30 -32.54
CA ALA A 412 3.92 2.27 -33.64
C ALA A 412 3.84 1.59 -35.03
N VAL A 413 4.04 0.29 -35.08
CA VAL A 413 4.02 -0.53 -36.30
C VAL A 413 2.89 -1.55 -36.21
N VAL A 414 2.22 -1.79 -37.33
CA VAL A 414 1.16 -2.81 -37.40
C VAL A 414 1.75 -4.20 -37.08
N ASN A 415 1.08 -4.91 -36.19
CA ASN A 415 1.39 -6.30 -35.88
C ASN A 415 0.40 -7.20 -36.65
N ASP A 416 0.93 -8.09 -37.49
CA ASP A 416 0.19 -9.06 -38.28
C ASP A 416 0.47 -10.53 -37.89
N LYS A 417 1.05 -10.73 -36.69
CA LYS A 417 1.55 -12.03 -36.23
C LYS A 417 0.54 -12.84 -35.41
N ASN A 418 -0.71 -12.41 -35.36
CA ASN A 418 -1.77 -13.04 -34.54
C ASN A 418 -1.39 -13.19 -33.07
N GLN A 419 -0.73 -12.20 -32.53
CA GLN A 419 -0.28 -12.20 -31.15
C GLN A 419 -1.33 -11.56 -30.22
N ILE A 420 -1.47 -12.19 -29.06
CA ILE A 420 -2.30 -11.70 -27.95
C ILE A 420 -1.36 -11.39 -26.79
N LEU A 421 -1.39 -10.15 -26.32
CA LEU A 421 -0.67 -9.73 -25.10
C LEU A 421 -1.64 -9.75 -23.93
N ILE A 422 -1.26 -10.39 -22.82
CA ILE A 422 -2.10 -10.55 -21.64
C ILE A 422 -1.37 -9.93 -20.46
N ASN A 423 -1.97 -8.92 -19.82
CA ASN A 423 -1.49 -8.30 -18.60
C ASN A 423 -2.21 -8.94 -17.41
N VAL A 424 -1.46 -9.64 -16.54
CA VAL A 424 -1.98 -10.32 -15.35
C VAL A 424 -1.40 -9.66 -14.10
N TRP A 425 -2.00 -8.55 -13.66
CA TRP A 425 -1.46 -7.71 -12.59
C TRP A 425 -1.36 -8.35 -11.23
N GLY A 426 -2.19 -9.35 -10.94
CA GLY A 426 -2.10 -10.13 -9.70
C GLY A 426 -1.17 -11.34 -9.78
N TYR A 427 -0.38 -11.50 -10.88
CA TYR A 427 0.47 -12.67 -11.11
C TYR A 427 1.43 -12.95 -9.95
N GLN A 428 1.57 -14.22 -9.63
CA GLN A 428 2.59 -14.70 -8.72
C GLN A 428 3.34 -15.91 -9.33
N PRO A 429 4.62 -16.11 -8.98
CA PRO A 429 5.51 -17.05 -9.68
C PRO A 429 5.05 -18.50 -9.75
N ASN A 430 4.19 -18.96 -8.84
CA ASN A 430 3.63 -20.31 -8.83
C ASN A 430 2.33 -20.46 -9.62
N TRP A 431 1.83 -19.40 -10.28
CA TRP A 431 0.66 -19.48 -11.14
C TRP A 431 1.01 -20.01 -12.53
N LYS A 432 0.15 -20.84 -13.06
CA LYS A 432 0.20 -21.30 -14.45
C LYS A 432 -0.85 -20.53 -15.26
N ILE A 433 -0.40 -19.81 -16.28
CA ILE A 433 -1.26 -19.17 -17.25
C ILE A 433 -1.56 -20.17 -18.36
N THR A 434 -2.84 -20.41 -18.64
CA THR A 434 -3.29 -21.31 -19.70
C THR A 434 -4.17 -20.53 -20.68
N VAL A 435 -3.81 -20.58 -21.95
CA VAL A 435 -4.58 -20.02 -23.07
C VAL A 435 -4.94 -21.15 -24.01
N LYS A 436 -6.18 -21.18 -24.48
CA LYS A 436 -6.68 -22.22 -25.39
C LYS A 436 -7.24 -21.60 -26.65
N GLU A 437 -6.98 -22.25 -27.78
CA GLU A 437 -7.62 -22.01 -29.07
C GLU A 437 -8.30 -23.28 -29.53
N ASN A 438 -9.60 -23.24 -29.80
CA ASN A 438 -10.39 -24.42 -30.21
C ASN A 438 -10.16 -25.66 -29.31
N GLY A 439 -10.03 -25.44 -27.98
CA GLY A 439 -9.78 -26.49 -27.00
C GLY A 439 -8.31 -26.89 -26.83
N ASN A 440 -7.42 -26.51 -27.71
CA ASN A 440 -5.99 -26.81 -27.67
C ASN A 440 -5.20 -25.76 -26.89
N ASN A 441 -4.24 -26.20 -26.08
CA ASN A 441 -3.36 -25.27 -25.35
C ASN A 441 -2.39 -24.57 -26.33
N LEU A 442 -2.29 -23.26 -26.20
CA LEU A 442 -1.26 -22.45 -26.86
C LEU A 442 -0.04 -22.29 -25.96
N THR A 443 1.11 -22.09 -26.60
CA THR A 443 2.34 -21.77 -25.86
C THR A 443 2.26 -20.34 -25.33
N VAL A 444 2.43 -20.20 -24.01
CA VAL A 444 2.43 -18.91 -23.31
C VAL A 444 3.85 -18.56 -22.91
N SER A 445 4.32 -17.38 -23.33
CA SER A 445 5.63 -16.85 -22.97
C SER A 445 5.49 -15.62 -22.09
N ARG A 446 6.16 -15.58 -20.94
CA ARG A 446 6.24 -14.39 -20.11
C ARG A 446 7.23 -13.39 -20.74
N VAL A 447 6.83 -12.13 -20.88
CA VAL A 447 7.57 -11.11 -21.61
C VAL A 447 7.75 -9.84 -20.79
N ASN A 448 8.82 -9.10 -21.09
CA ASN A 448 9.10 -7.79 -20.49
C ASN A 448 8.76 -6.70 -21.50
N LYS A 449 7.55 -6.17 -21.42
CA LYS A 449 7.01 -5.21 -22.39
C LYS A 449 6.28 -4.06 -21.67
N LYS A 450 5.99 -3.00 -22.41
CA LYS A 450 5.10 -1.92 -21.98
C LYS A 450 3.64 -2.30 -22.21
N ASP A 451 2.75 -1.82 -21.34
CA ASP A 451 1.31 -1.96 -21.53
C ASP A 451 0.80 -0.90 -22.52
N PRO A 452 0.15 -1.27 -23.63
CA PRO A 452 -0.27 -0.30 -24.63
C PRO A 452 -1.39 0.64 -24.15
N LEU A 453 -2.24 0.20 -23.21
CA LEU A 453 -3.31 1.04 -22.67
C LEU A 453 -2.75 2.17 -21.81
N HIS A 454 -1.70 1.93 -21.04
CA HIS A 454 -1.09 3.01 -20.26
C HIS A 454 -0.45 4.05 -21.20
N ILE A 455 0.24 3.61 -22.26
CA ILE A 455 0.82 4.53 -23.26
C ILE A 455 -0.24 5.50 -23.79
N ILE A 456 -1.39 5.01 -24.25
CA ILE A 456 -2.44 5.87 -24.79
C ILE A 456 -3.15 6.70 -23.72
N SER A 457 -3.25 6.18 -22.50
CA SER A 457 -3.96 6.84 -21.40
C SER A 457 -3.12 7.95 -20.73
N TYR A 458 -1.80 7.91 -20.84
CA TYR A 458 -0.93 8.91 -20.24
C TYR A 458 -0.08 9.65 -21.29
N GLU A 459 0.91 9.00 -21.93
CA GLU A 459 1.86 9.69 -22.81
C GLU A 459 1.14 10.35 -23.99
N LEU A 460 0.31 9.61 -24.71
CA LEU A 460 -0.37 10.15 -25.90
C LEU A 460 -1.38 11.23 -25.52
N LYS A 461 -2.03 11.08 -24.38
CA LYS A 461 -2.94 12.10 -23.86
C LYS A 461 -2.21 13.40 -23.52
N ARG A 462 -0.98 13.31 -22.95
CA ARG A 462 -0.14 14.47 -22.69
C ARG A 462 0.31 15.13 -23.99
N LEU A 463 0.82 14.35 -24.94
CA LEU A 463 1.25 14.87 -26.26
C LEU A 463 0.08 15.53 -26.99
N ASN A 464 -1.11 14.92 -26.98
CA ASN A 464 -2.32 15.48 -27.58
C ASN A 464 -2.75 16.83 -26.97
N ALA A 465 -2.40 17.07 -25.70
CA ALA A 465 -2.60 18.34 -25.01
C ALA A 465 -1.43 19.33 -25.19
N ASN A 466 -0.49 19.06 -26.10
CA ASN A 466 0.74 19.84 -26.31
C ASN A 466 1.58 19.99 -25.04
N ALA A 467 1.71 18.93 -24.27
CA ALA A 467 2.50 18.88 -23.05
C ALA A 467 3.40 17.63 -23.05
N ALA A 468 4.64 17.79 -22.60
CA ALA A 468 5.55 16.67 -22.44
C ALA A 468 5.06 15.72 -21.34
N PRO A 469 5.16 14.40 -21.52
CA PRO A 469 5.02 13.44 -20.44
C PRO A 469 6.07 13.67 -19.35
N THR A 470 5.68 13.55 -18.07
CA THR A 470 6.62 13.59 -16.96
C THR A 470 7.39 12.26 -16.92
N SER A 471 8.72 12.31 -16.84
CA SER A 471 9.60 11.12 -16.90
C SER A 471 9.19 10.02 -15.89
N ASP A 472 8.85 10.40 -14.68
CA ASP A 472 8.50 9.46 -13.61
C ASP A 472 7.15 8.77 -13.82
N PHE A 473 6.31 9.30 -14.73
CA PHE A 473 4.96 8.80 -14.98
C PHE A 473 4.83 7.99 -16.27
N VAL A 474 5.87 7.94 -17.10
CA VAL A 474 5.84 7.20 -18.37
C VAL A 474 5.71 5.70 -18.16
N THR A 475 5.12 5.03 -19.15
CA THR A 475 4.93 3.58 -19.17
C THR A 475 6.25 2.86 -19.03
N ASN A 476 6.33 1.94 -18.10
CA ASN A 476 7.51 1.11 -17.91
C ASN A 476 7.27 -0.32 -18.41
N ASN A 477 8.35 -1.00 -18.73
CA ASN A 477 8.30 -2.43 -18.94
C ASN A 477 7.88 -3.14 -17.65
N THR A 478 7.01 -4.14 -17.79
CA THR A 478 6.58 -4.94 -16.65
C THR A 478 6.75 -6.42 -16.91
N SER A 479 6.97 -7.18 -15.85
CA SER A 479 7.25 -8.62 -15.92
C SER A 479 6.02 -9.52 -15.73
N HIS A 480 4.81 -8.95 -15.61
CA HIS A 480 3.58 -9.71 -15.52
C HIS A 480 2.74 -9.67 -16.82
N LEU A 481 3.42 -9.46 -17.95
CA LEU A 481 2.87 -9.61 -19.29
C LEU A 481 3.20 -10.98 -19.88
N PHE A 482 2.21 -11.52 -20.62
CA PHE A 482 2.31 -12.81 -21.28
C PHE A 482 1.91 -12.67 -22.74
N LEU A 483 2.67 -13.35 -23.62
CA LEU A 483 2.48 -13.34 -25.06
C LEU A 483 2.08 -14.72 -25.53
N VAL A 484 1.08 -14.77 -26.43
CA VAL A 484 0.60 -15.97 -27.07
C VAL A 484 0.44 -15.68 -28.56
N THR A 485 0.72 -16.68 -29.40
CA THR A 485 0.45 -16.59 -30.85
C THR A 485 -0.69 -17.55 -31.20
N ALA A 486 -1.77 -17.01 -31.78
CA ALA A 486 -2.89 -17.81 -32.30
C ALA A 486 -2.55 -18.41 -33.65
N SER A 487 -3.16 -19.54 -33.99
CA SER A 487 -2.86 -20.28 -35.23
C SER A 487 -3.51 -19.66 -36.47
N SER A 488 -4.57 -18.87 -36.30
CA SER A 488 -5.31 -18.28 -37.41
C SER A 488 -5.87 -16.89 -37.10
N LEU A 489 -6.13 -16.10 -38.13
CA LEU A 489 -6.81 -14.78 -38.13
C LEU A 489 -8.32 -14.89 -37.77
N HIS A 490 -8.76 -15.86 -37.00
CA HIS A 490 -10.14 -15.93 -36.59
C HIS A 490 -10.47 -14.74 -35.70
N ARG A 491 -11.23 -13.80 -36.23
CA ARG A 491 -11.86 -12.72 -35.46
C ARG A 491 -12.79 -13.38 -34.41
N PRO A 492 -12.80 -12.88 -33.19
CA PRO A 492 -13.79 -13.28 -32.20
C PRO A 492 -15.18 -12.91 -32.65
#